data_6146eb1704949acb31986f82f9d9215f
#
_entry.id   6146eb1704949acb31986f82f9d9215f
#
_cell.length_a   1.000
_cell.length_b   1.000
_cell.length_c   1.000
_cell.angle_alpha   90.00
_cell.angle_beta   90.00
_cell.angle_gamma   90.00
#
_symmetry.space_group_name_H-M   'P 1'
#
loop_
_entity.id
_entity.type
_entity.pdbx_description
1 polymer ?
#
loop_
_entity_poly.entity_id
_entity_poly.type
_entity_poly.pdbx_seq_one_letter_code
_entity_poly.pdbx_strand_id
1 'polypeptide(L)'
;MGKRKEIKFLCKDGQTREGRQDGVMFWIRKDQKREQDGLPAFYVAANDIKGKGRTIYTAGHEYFTLEGAKELCQQIMAGEANLAERKARYAAEDMEKERRAVAAATEQAKAFRDKLEAAGISYHKLLALEEARRDMNDLAHHILLGWENGEGFPHE
;
A
#
# COMPACT_ATOMS: atom_id res chain seq x y z
N MET A 1 25.66 -32.77 -11.79
CA MET A 1 24.96 -31.51 -11.47
C MET A 1 24.65 -30.79 -12.77
N GLY A 2 23.37 -30.76 -13.20
CA GLY A 2 22.95 -30.05 -14.40
C GLY A 2 23.17 -28.55 -14.21
N LYS A 3 23.73 -27.86 -15.20
CA LYS A 3 23.83 -26.38 -15.20
C LYS A 3 22.41 -25.81 -15.03
N ARG A 4 22.16 -25.07 -13.97
CA ARG A 4 20.89 -24.32 -13.80
C ARG A 4 20.74 -23.40 -15.02
N LYS A 5 19.61 -23.50 -15.71
CA LYS A 5 19.28 -22.54 -16.77
C LYS A 5 19.10 -21.17 -16.15
N GLU A 6 19.86 -20.21 -16.61
CA GLU A 6 19.76 -18.83 -16.15
C GLU A 6 18.54 -18.14 -16.77
N ILE A 7 17.74 -17.44 -15.96
CA ILE A 7 16.62 -16.64 -16.45
C ILE A 7 17.17 -15.41 -17.16
N LYS A 8 16.87 -15.28 -18.46
CA LYS A 8 17.24 -14.10 -19.23
C LYS A 8 16.20 -13.01 -19.01
N PHE A 9 16.61 -11.86 -18.51
CA PHE A 9 15.78 -10.69 -18.29
C PHE A 9 15.97 -9.67 -19.41
N LEU A 10 14.84 -9.21 -19.98
CA LEU A 10 14.78 -8.12 -20.95
C LEU A 10 14.31 -6.86 -20.24
N CYS A 11 15.04 -5.75 -20.42
CA CYS A 11 14.63 -4.46 -19.92
C CYS A 11 13.57 -3.86 -20.86
N LYS A 12 12.39 -3.52 -20.34
CA LYS A 12 11.25 -3.01 -21.12
C LYS A 12 11.24 -1.49 -21.21
N ASP A 13 11.44 -0.82 -20.06
CA ASP A 13 11.21 0.63 -19.91
C ASP A 13 12.24 1.31 -18.99
N GLY A 14 13.42 0.72 -18.82
CA GLY A 14 14.44 1.16 -17.87
C GLY A 14 14.11 0.89 -16.40
N GLN A 15 12.85 0.62 -16.07
CA GLN A 15 12.38 0.39 -14.70
C GLN A 15 11.93 -1.06 -14.48
N THR A 16 11.44 -1.72 -15.52
CA THR A 16 10.92 -3.09 -15.45
C THR A 16 11.79 -4.04 -16.26
N ARG A 17 12.14 -5.18 -15.67
CA ARG A 17 12.77 -6.30 -16.36
C ARG A 17 11.83 -7.49 -16.34
N GLU A 18 11.63 -8.07 -17.50
CA GLU A 18 10.81 -9.28 -17.67
C GLU A 18 11.68 -10.47 -18.03
N GLY A 19 11.43 -11.61 -17.39
CA GLY A 19 12.06 -12.87 -17.68
C GLY A 19 11.05 -14.02 -17.73
N ARG A 20 11.31 -15.03 -18.56
CA ARG A 20 10.47 -16.24 -18.68
C ARG A 20 11.31 -17.48 -18.57
N GLN A 21 10.82 -18.44 -17.78
CA GLN A 21 11.40 -19.79 -17.74
C GLN A 21 10.32 -20.82 -17.37
N ASP A 22 10.28 -21.91 -18.11
CA ASP A 22 9.45 -23.11 -17.85
C ASP A 22 7.95 -22.84 -17.57
N GLY A 23 7.41 -21.75 -18.15
CA GLY A 23 6.01 -21.35 -18.00
C GLY A 23 5.75 -20.37 -16.86
N VAL A 24 6.81 -19.88 -16.23
CA VAL A 24 6.73 -18.81 -15.23
C VAL A 24 7.21 -17.50 -15.86
N MET A 25 6.44 -16.43 -15.64
CA MET A 25 6.79 -15.06 -15.97
C MET A 25 7.23 -14.33 -14.72
N PHE A 26 8.35 -13.66 -14.80
CA PHE A 26 8.92 -12.83 -13.74
C PHE A 26 8.94 -11.38 -14.16
N TRP A 27 8.66 -10.51 -13.22
CA TRP A 27 8.87 -9.06 -13.32
C TRP A 27 9.74 -8.61 -12.16
N ILE A 28 10.82 -7.89 -12.49
CA ILE A 28 11.64 -7.17 -11.53
C ILE A 28 11.40 -5.69 -11.81
N ARG A 29 10.78 -4.98 -10.88
CA ARG A 29 10.47 -3.55 -11.01
C ARG A 29 11.26 -2.72 -10.03
N LYS A 30 11.80 -1.60 -10.51
CA LYS A 30 12.47 -0.61 -9.67
C LYS A 30 11.43 0.20 -8.90
N ASP A 31 11.62 0.33 -7.58
CA ASP A 31 10.90 1.33 -6.80
C ASP A 31 11.57 2.68 -6.98
N GLN A 32 10.79 3.73 -7.29
CA GLN A 32 11.34 5.07 -7.56
C GLN A 32 11.68 5.85 -6.30
N LYS A 33 11.19 5.42 -5.14
CA LYS A 33 11.29 6.15 -3.88
C LYS A 33 12.15 5.45 -2.82
N ARG A 34 12.61 4.23 -3.11
CA ARG A 34 13.34 3.41 -2.14
C ARG A 34 14.71 3.03 -2.63
N GLU A 35 15.61 2.90 -1.68
CA GLU A 35 16.95 2.38 -1.86
C GLU A 35 17.14 1.17 -0.93
N GLN A 36 17.90 0.22 -1.38
CA GLN A 36 18.35 -0.93 -0.61
C GLN A 36 19.88 -0.91 -0.59
N ASP A 37 20.47 -0.77 0.59
CA ASP A 37 21.92 -0.68 0.78
C ASP A 37 22.61 0.44 -0.06
N GLY A 38 21.94 1.61 -0.17
CA GLY A 38 22.41 2.74 -0.99
C GLY A 38 22.30 2.54 -2.49
N LEU A 39 21.63 1.47 -2.95
CA LEU A 39 21.37 1.16 -4.36
C LEU A 39 19.86 1.21 -4.64
N PRO A 40 19.47 1.40 -5.92
CA PRO A 40 18.05 1.35 -6.29
C PRO A 40 17.38 0.06 -5.82
N ALA A 41 16.26 0.18 -5.12
CA ALA A 41 15.49 -0.96 -4.63
C ALA A 41 14.58 -1.53 -5.73
N PHE A 42 14.45 -2.85 -5.74
CA PHE A 42 13.61 -3.59 -6.70
C PHE A 42 12.68 -4.54 -5.96
N TYR A 43 11.49 -4.75 -6.52
CA TYR A 43 10.58 -5.79 -6.07
C TYR A 43 10.30 -6.79 -7.19
N VAL A 44 9.94 -8.00 -6.78
CA VAL A 44 9.75 -9.15 -7.68
C VAL A 44 8.29 -9.57 -7.70
N ALA A 45 7.78 -9.90 -8.87
CA ALA A 45 6.52 -10.63 -9.05
C ALA A 45 6.74 -11.83 -9.98
N ALA A 46 6.04 -12.92 -9.72
CA ALA A 46 6.08 -14.14 -10.52
C ALA A 46 4.69 -14.72 -10.71
N ASN A 47 4.33 -15.05 -11.96
CA ASN A 47 3.05 -15.65 -12.32
C ASN A 47 3.27 -16.92 -13.16
N ASP A 48 2.46 -17.94 -12.90
CA ASP A 48 2.36 -19.12 -13.77
C ASP A 48 1.50 -18.78 -14.99
N ILE A 49 2.14 -18.69 -16.16
CA ILE A 49 1.46 -18.40 -17.43
C ILE A 49 0.85 -19.64 -18.10
N LYS A 50 1.21 -20.86 -17.68
CA LYS A 50 0.59 -22.11 -18.14
C LYS A 50 -0.67 -22.46 -17.34
N GLY A 51 -0.72 -22.09 -16.05
CA GLY A 51 -1.79 -22.39 -15.10
C GLY A 51 -2.82 -21.28 -14.91
N LYS A 52 -3.38 -20.71 -15.97
CA LYS A 52 -4.41 -19.64 -15.91
C LYS A 52 -3.95 -18.31 -15.30
N GLY A 53 -2.67 -17.97 -15.38
CA GLY A 53 -2.16 -16.69 -14.84
C GLY A 53 -2.12 -16.62 -13.32
N ARG A 54 -2.04 -17.76 -12.63
CA ARG A 54 -2.00 -17.79 -11.16
C ARG A 54 -0.74 -17.11 -10.64
N THR A 55 -0.92 -16.18 -9.71
CA THR A 55 0.20 -15.54 -9.02
C THR A 55 0.94 -16.56 -8.14
N ILE A 56 2.23 -16.74 -8.41
CA ILE A 56 3.15 -17.59 -7.62
C ILE A 56 3.70 -16.76 -6.47
N TYR A 57 4.15 -15.53 -6.77
CA TYR A 57 4.79 -14.65 -5.81
C TYR A 57 4.53 -13.18 -6.17
N THR A 58 4.24 -12.38 -5.16
CA THR A 58 4.23 -10.93 -5.25
C THR A 58 4.92 -10.41 -4.00
N ALA A 59 6.03 -9.71 -4.18
CA ALA A 59 6.73 -9.05 -3.09
C ALA A 59 5.98 -7.75 -2.72
N GLY A 60 4.97 -7.84 -1.88
CA GLY A 60 4.23 -6.67 -1.44
C GLY A 60 5.11 -5.67 -0.68
N HIS A 61 6.13 -6.15 0.06
CA HIS A 61 6.95 -5.33 0.95
C HIS A 61 8.44 -5.73 0.97
N GLU A 62 8.87 -6.67 0.14
CA GLU A 62 10.29 -7.05 0.02
C GLU A 62 10.97 -6.25 -1.08
N TYR A 63 12.05 -5.61 -0.71
CA TYR A 63 12.90 -4.88 -1.63
C TYR A 63 14.28 -5.52 -1.67
N PHE A 64 14.86 -5.54 -2.84
CA PHE A 64 16.12 -6.19 -3.13
C PHE A 64 17.02 -5.25 -3.93
N THR A 65 18.32 -5.51 -3.90
CA THR A 65 19.19 -5.06 -4.98
C THR A 65 18.78 -5.78 -6.28
N LEU A 66 19.22 -5.31 -7.43
CA LEU A 66 18.90 -5.96 -8.70
C LEU A 66 19.40 -7.43 -8.73
N GLU A 67 20.59 -7.68 -8.20
CA GLU A 67 21.16 -9.01 -8.11
C GLU A 67 20.37 -9.90 -7.17
N GLY A 68 20.00 -9.42 -5.98
CA GLY A 68 19.13 -10.14 -5.05
C GLY A 68 17.76 -10.48 -5.65
N ALA A 69 17.18 -9.55 -6.43
CA ALA A 69 15.93 -9.80 -7.14
C ALA A 69 16.05 -10.93 -8.19
N LYS A 70 17.14 -10.95 -8.95
CA LYS A 70 17.41 -12.02 -9.92
C LYS A 70 17.64 -13.36 -9.21
N GLU A 71 18.38 -13.35 -8.11
CA GLU A 71 18.64 -14.54 -7.30
C GLU A 71 17.33 -15.12 -6.74
N LEU A 72 16.43 -14.28 -6.22
CA LEU A 72 15.12 -14.73 -5.77
C LEU A 72 14.32 -15.40 -6.90
N CYS A 73 14.33 -14.85 -8.11
CA CYS A 73 13.68 -15.49 -9.26
C CYS A 73 14.25 -16.89 -9.54
N GLN A 74 15.58 -17.07 -9.42
CA GLN A 74 16.23 -18.38 -9.58
C GLN A 74 15.84 -19.36 -8.46
N GLN A 75 15.76 -18.88 -7.21
CA GLN A 75 15.31 -19.68 -6.07
C GLN A 75 13.85 -20.11 -6.22
N ILE A 76 12.97 -19.24 -6.73
CA ILE A 76 11.58 -19.60 -7.02
C ILE A 76 11.51 -20.72 -8.06
N MET A 77 12.29 -20.62 -9.13
CA MET A 77 12.34 -21.67 -10.16
C MET A 77 12.91 -22.99 -9.66
N ALA A 78 13.87 -22.93 -8.76
CA ALA A 78 14.46 -24.12 -8.14
C ALA A 78 13.57 -24.76 -7.06
N GLY A 79 12.47 -24.10 -6.66
CA GLY A 79 11.65 -24.53 -5.52
C GLY A 79 12.36 -24.34 -4.17
N GLU A 80 13.44 -23.56 -4.14
CA GLU A 80 14.26 -23.31 -2.94
C GLU A 80 13.77 -22.09 -2.16
N ALA A 81 12.97 -21.22 -2.80
CA ALA A 81 12.37 -20.08 -2.11
C ALA A 81 11.24 -20.55 -1.19
N ASN A 82 11.39 -20.39 0.11
CA ASN A 82 10.32 -20.71 1.07
C ASN A 82 9.24 -19.62 1.05
N LEU A 83 8.41 -19.64 0.01
CA LEU A 83 7.38 -18.60 -0.23
C LEU A 83 6.32 -18.56 0.86
N ALA A 84 6.00 -19.70 1.47
CA ALA A 84 5.01 -19.78 2.54
C ALA A 84 5.52 -19.07 3.80
N GLU A 85 6.76 -19.32 4.19
CA GLU A 85 7.41 -18.69 5.34
C GLU A 85 7.59 -17.19 5.13
N ARG A 86 8.05 -16.78 3.93
CA ARG A 86 8.15 -15.37 3.55
C ARG A 86 6.80 -14.67 3.69
N LYS A 87 5.74 -15.24 3.12
CA LYS A 87 4.38 -14.70 3.20
C LYS A 87 3.89 -14.60 4.64
N ALA A 88 4.13 -15.61 5.47
CA ALA A 88 3.75 -15.61 6.89
C ALA A 88 4.51 -14.51 7.67
N ARG A 89 5.81 -14.33 7.41
CA ARG A 89 6.62 -13.28 8.03
C ARG A 89 6.06 -11.88 7.72
N TYR A 90 5.76 -11.61 6.43
CA TYR A 90 5.20 -10.30 6.05
C TYR A 90 3.82 -10.06 6.64
N ALA A 91 2.96 -11.08 6.65
CA ALA A 91 1.65 -10.95 7.30
C ALA A 91 1.80 -10.60 8.80
N ALA A 92 2.76 -11.21 9.48
CA ALA A 92 3.05 -10.90 10.88
C ALA A 92 3.62 -9.48 11.07
N GLU A 93 4.54 -9.04 10.20
CA GLU A 93 5.09 -7.69 10.22
C GLU A 93 4.02 -6.62 9.95
N ASP A 94 3.12 -6.84 8.98
CA ASP A 94 2.02 -5.94 8.67
C ASP A 94 1.02 -5.85 9.83
N MET A 95 0.65 -6.98 10.44
CA MET A 95 -0.21 -6.98 11.63
C MET A 95 0.42 -6.23 12.81
N GLU A 96 1.72 -6.40 13.05
CA GLU A 96 2.42 -5.69 14.12
C GLU A 96 2.49 -4.19 13.84
N LYS A 97 2.72 -3.80 12.59
CA LYS A 97 2.72 -2.40 12.15
C LYS A 97 1.34 -1.75 12.33
N GLU A 98 0.29 -2.47 11.95
CA GLU A 98 -1.10 -2.03 12.15
C GLU A 98 -1.41 -1.88 13.64
N ARG A 99 -1.03 -2.86 14.46
CA ARG A 99 -1.19 -2.80 15.93
C ARG A 99 -0.51 -1.58 16.52
N ARG A 100 0.71 -1.26 16.10
CA ARG A 100 1.43 -0.06 16.56
C ARG A 100 0.75 1.23 16.11
N ALA A 101 0.25 1.26 14.86
CA ALA A 101 -0.47 2.43 14.35
C ALA A 101 -1.77 2.68 15.13
N VAL A 102 -2.54 1.63 15.42
CA VAL A 102 -3.76 1.71 16.22
C VAL A 102 -3.45 2.16 17.66
N ALA A 103 -2.41 1.62 18.29
CA ALA A 103 -2.00 2.04 19.62
C ALA A 103 -1.60 3.52 19.66
N ALA A 104 -0.80 3.98 18.69
CA ALA A 104 -0.40 5.39 18.58
C ALA A 104 -1.60 6.31 18.36
N ALA A 105 -2.55 5.93 17.50
CA ALA A 105 -3.78 6.68 17.25
C ALA A 105 -4.65 6.76 18.52
N THR A 106 -4.73 5.66 19.29
CA THR A 106 -5.47 5.61 20.56
C THR A 106 -4.88 6.57 21.58
N GLU A 107 -3.56 6.59 21.74
CA GLU A 107 -2.87 7.52 22.66
C GLU A 107 -3.05 8.98 22.23
N GLN A 108 -2.98 9.26 20.93
CA GLN A 108 -3.25 10.62 20.42
C GLN A 108 -4.68 11.06 20.69
N ALA A 109 -5.66 10.18 20.45
CA ALA A 109 -7.06 10.47 20.73
C ALA A 109 -7.32 10.72 22.23
N LYS A 110 -6.68 9.92 23.11
CA LYS A 110 -6.74 10.13 24.56
C LYS A 110 -6.15 11.49 24.96
N ALA A 111 -4.94 11.79 24.47
CA ALA A 111 -4.30 13.09 24.77
C ALA A 111 -5.11 14.29 24.28
N PHE A 112 -5.77 14.14 23.12
CA PHE A 112 -6.67 15.18 22.59
C PHE A 112 -7.91 15.34 23.47
N ARG A 113 -8.55 14.24 23.87
CA ARG A 113 -9.70 14.26 24.80
C ARG A 113 -9.32 14.95 26.11
N ASP A 114 -8.18 14.61 26.72
CA ASP A 114 -7.74 15.19 27.98
C ASP A 114 -7.52 16.72 27.84
N LYS A 115 -7.03 17.18 26.69
CA LYS A 115 -6.92 18.63 26.37
C LYS A 115 -8.29 19.32 26.28
N LEU A 116 -9.27 18.65 25.65
CA LEU A 116 -10.62 19.19 25.54
C LEU A 116 -11.30 19.28 26.91
N GLU A 117 -11.17 18.25 27.72
CA GLU A 117 -11.69 18.24 29.10
C GLU A 117 -11.06 19.36 29.95
N ALA A 118 -9.74 19.54 29.85
CA ALA A 118 -9.02 20.63 30.51
C ALA A 118 -9.48 22.02 30.05
N ALA A 119 -9.91 22.15 28.80
CA ALA A 119 -10.50 23.37 28.24
C ALA A 119 -12.01 23.54 28.57
N GLY A 120 -12.61 22.64 29.35
CA GLY A 120 -14.04 22.66 29.68
C GLY A 120 -14.96 22.30 28.51
N ILE A 121 -14.42 21.62 27.50
CA ILE A 121 -15.17 21.15 26.34
C ILE A 121 -15.61 19.72 26.57
N SER A 122 -16.88 19.52 26.88
CA SER A 122 -17.45 18.17 27.06
C SER A 122 -17.76 17.50 25.71
N TYR A 123 -17.92 16.16 25.74
CA TYR A 123 -18.35 15.39 24.57
C TYR A 123 -19.64 15.92 23.94
N HIS A 124 -20.63 16.32 24.76
CA HIS A 124 -21.88 16.88 24.26
C HIS A 124 -21.70 18.23 23.54
N LYS A 125 -20.76 19.07 24.00
CA LYS A 125 -20.43 20.31 23.27
C LYS A 125 -19.76 20.02 21.93
N LEU A 126 -18.88 19.02 21.86
CA LEU A 126 -18.26 18.61 20.59
C LEU A 126 -19.29 18.05 19.62
N LEU A 127 -20.22 17.23 20.11
CA LEU A 127 -21.28 16.65 19.29
C LEU A 127 -22.17 17.77 18.70
N ALA A 128 -22.58 18.73 19.53
CA ALA A 128 -23.38 19.88 19.09
C ALA A 128 -22.63 20.73 18.03
N LEU A 129 -21.32 20.93 18.20
CA LEU A 129 -20.49 21.62 17.19
C LEU A 129 -20.42 20.87 15.88
N GLU A 130 -20.31 19.54 15.92
CA GLU A 130 -20.25 18.71 14.71
C GLU A 130 -21.62 18.70 13.99
N GLU A 131 -22.73 18.66 14.73
CA GLU A 131 -24.06 18.79 14.18
C GLU A 131 -24.24 20.16 13.51
N ALA A 132 -23.90 21.26 14.20
CA ALA A 132 -23.94 22.60 13.62
C ALA A 132 -23.08 22.76 12.37
N ARG A 133 -21.90 22.10 12.34
CA ARG A 133 -21.04 22.09 11.16
C ARG A 133 -21.67 21.36 9.98
N ARG A 134 -22.35 20.24 10.22
CA ARG A 134 -23.12 19.53 9.17
C ARG A 134 -24.23 20.39 8.62
N ASP A 135 -25.04 20.99 9.49
CA ASP A 135 -26.15 21.85 9.09
C ASP A 135 -25.65 23.01 8.23
N MET A 136 -24.51 23.62 8.60
CA MET A 136 -23.91 24.69 7.79
C MET A 136 -23.43 24.19 6.43
N ASN A 137 -22.83 22.99 6.36
CA ASN A 137 -22.40 22.41 5.09
C ASN A 137 -23.60 22.07 4.20
N ASP A 138 -24.66 21.52 4.76
CA ASP A 138 -25.89 21.20 4.03
C ASP A 138 -26.55 22.48 3.51
N LEU A 139 -26.62 23.53 4.33
CA LEU A 139 -27.11 24.82 3.91
C LEU A 139 -26.27 25.44 2.78
N ALA A 140 -24.94 25.40 2.90
CA ALA A 140 -24.05 25.88 1.85
C ALA A 140 -24.23 25.09 0.55
N HIS A 141 -24.44 23.78 0.64
CA HIS A 141 -24.71 22.93 -0.52
C HIS A 141 -26.04 23.31 -1.20
N HIS A 142 -27.11 23.53 -0.42
CA HIS A 142 -28.38 23.95 -0.94
C HIS A 142 -28.33 25.35 -1.61
N ILE A 143 -27.59 26.30 -1.05
CA ILE A 143 -27.35 27.60 -1.66
C ILE A 143 -26.62 27.46 -3.01
N LEU A 144 -25.58 26.63 -3.08
CA LEU A 144 -24.84 26.40 -4.33
C LEU A 144 -25.72 25.76 -5.39
N LEU A 145 -26.54 24.74 -5.04
CA LEU A 145 -27.49 24.12 -5.95
C LEU A 145 -28.56 25.12 -6.46
N GLY A 146 -29.07 26.01 -5.59
CA GLY A 146 -29.99 27.07 -5.99
C GLY A 146 -29.37 28.02 -7.02
N TRP A 147 -28.11 28.38 -6.85
CA TRP A 147 -27.38 29.20 -7.82
C TRP A 147 -27.16 28.50 -9.16
N GLU A 148 -26.79 27.23 -9.16
CA GLU A 148 -26.62 26.44 -10.39
C GLU A 148 -27.94 26.30 -11.16
N ASN A 149 -29.06 26.23 -10.46
CA ASN A 149 -30.40 26.15 -11.04
C ASN A 149 -31.01 27.51 -11.43
N GLY A 150 -30.28 28.61 -11.20
CA GLY A 150 -30.76 29.97 -11.49
C GLY A 150 -31.82 30.52 -10.49
N GLU A 151 -31.96 29.85 -9.35
CA GLU A 151 -32.78 30.34 -8.24
C GLU A 151 -31.96 31.41 -7.50
N GLY A 152 -32.29 32.68 -7.70
CA GLY A 152 -31.68 33.77 -6.97
C GLY A 152 -31.98 33.66 -5.45
N PHE A 153 -31.16 34.31 -4.62
CA PHE A 153 -31.49 34.46 -3.20
C PHE A 153 -32.93 34.96 -3.02
N PRO A 154 -33.69 34.37 -2.09
CA PRO A 154 -34.94 34.96 -1.72
C PRO A 154 -34.65 36.40 -1.21
N HIS A 155 -35.07 37.36 -1.98
CA HIS A 155 -35.04 38.74 -1.52
C HIS A 155 -36.04 38.86 -0.36
N GLU A 156 -35.59 39.38 0.78
CA GLU A 156 -36.44 39.77 1.89
C GLU A 156 -37.50 40.79 1.43
#